data_2a57ca0de32091cff107c3383bd9fd00
#
_entry.id   2a57ca0de32091cff107c3383bd9fd00
#
_cell.length_a   1.000
_cell.length_b   1.000
_cell.length_c   1.000
_cell.angle_alpha   90.00
_cell.angle_beta   90.00
_cell.angle_gamma   90.00
#
_symmetry.space_group_name_H-M   'P 1'
#
loop_
_entity.id
_entity.type
_entity.pdbx_description
1 polymer ?
#
loop_
_entity_poly.entity_id
_entity_poly.type
_entity_poly.pdbx_seq_one_letter_code
_entity_poly.pdbx_strand_id
1 'polypeptide(L)'
;MGRMATAAEPLLAGTSSSDATVFKTDLPLGVFSIRMTQAAAVQRRVGLAYWMQEVLDQCDKAAVDFRSEPVHDLRTALRRCRSLADGIMVFDPDPAWKKMRKAGKQLFRSLGDLRDTHVMRQWIEHLAPAGDATAKALADFVTAQEPNLKQAAATALQDFNPRQWQAWMSELSSRAVCIPADGPVFAHLALERWREARALHCQASRNRTNIAFHDLRIGVKRFRYTVENFLPALHAAWGQDLKDLQDLLGEVHDFDVLWQTAVQIKAFPDTESRARWRSRIVQERGLRLQAYRAKTAGSNSLWSTWRAGLPRPEDLRSLAMERLQIWASFHDPGLVHAKHVAGLALQLYDGLSLDGIPGDCNRETCRYILRAAALMHDVGHSSTKLGHHKASARLIRKLDPPMGWTAEEVRLTAIVARYHRGALPRESQKGFAALPPSKRRLVQFLGGLLRLACACDRQHDGQIRSVHVERLDPVLTIEAEGYTEYTSMAEHLAAARHLLELACRRPIFILPPKVESQGHAA
;
A
#
# COMPACT_ATOMS: atom_id res chain seq x y z
N MET A 1 -47.38 49.25 -8.07
CA MET A 1 -46.51 49.94 -9.02
C MET A 1 -45.43 48.98 -9.39
N GLY A 2 -45.43 48.32 -10.41
CA GLY A 2 -45.44 48.59 -11.86
C GLY A 2 -44.17 48.01 -12.39
N ARG A 3 -44.18 47.15 -13.18
CA ARG A 3 -44.53 46.58 -14.50
C ARG A 3 -43.34 45.78 -15.01
N MET A 4 -43.53 44.50 -15.35
CA MET A 4 -43.74 44.02 -16.75
C MET A 4 -42.52 44.29 -17.67
N ALA A 5 -42.03 43.42 -18.52
CA ALA A 5 -42.64 42.39 -19.40
C ALA A 5 -41.53 41.55 -20.01
N THR A 6 -41.77 40.28 -20.22
CA THR A 6 -42.13 39.49 -21.42
C THR A 6 -41.01 39.30 -22.42
N ALA A 7 -40.71 38.12 -22.74
CA ALA A 7 -41.12 37.04 -23.66
C ALA A 7 -40.05 36.91 -24.77
N ALA A 8 -39.72 35.83 -25.42
CA ALA A 8 -40.45 34.68 -25.90
C ALA A 8 -39.46 33.59 -26.39
N GLU A 9 -39.87 32.34 -26.30
CA GLU A 9 -39.39 31.21 -27.13
C GLU A 9 -39.79 31.35 -28.60
N PRO A 10 -39.20 30.56 -29.51
CA PRO A 10 -39.85 29.31 -29.85
C PRO A 10 -38.95 28.12 -30.25
N LEU A 11 -39.41 26.93 -29.89
CA LEU A 11 -39.48 25.60 -30.54
C LEU A 11 -38.94 25.42 -31.98
N LEU A 12 -38.24 24.25 -32.20
CA LEU A 12 -38.61 23.14 -33.10
C LEU A 12 -37.45 22.14 -33.23
N ALA A 13 -37.66 20.95 -32.79
CA ALA A 13 -37.87 19.66 -33.49
C ALA A 13 -36.64 18.98 -34.15
N GLY A 14 -36.26 17.87 -33.57
CA GLY A 14 -36.19 16.53 -34.17
C GLY A 14 -34.97 16.15 -34.98
N THR A 15 -34.23 15.14 -34.52
CA THR A 15 -34.14 13.83 -35.14
C THR A 15 -33.05 12.99 -34.45
N SER A 16 -33.33 11.72 -34.30
CA SER A 16 -32.50 10.63 -33.80
C SER A 16 -31.32 10.31 -34.71
N SER A 17 -30.12 10.06 -34.15
CA SER A 17 -29.29 8.96 -34.63
C SER A 17 -28.22 8.59 -33.61
N SER A 18 -28.09 7.31 -33.40
CA SER A 18 -27.05 6.61 -32.67
C SER A 18 -25.68 6.88 -33.26
N ASP A 19 -24.71 7.26 -32.43
CA ASP A 19 -23.32 6.99 -32.77
C ASP A 19 -22.45 6.84 -31.53
N ALA A 20 -21.66 5.78 -31.56
CA ALA A 20 -20.70 5.38 -30.56
C ALA A 20 -19.55 6.40 -30.47
N THR A 21 -19.40 7.07 -29.33
CA THR A 21 -18.34 8.03 -29.12
C THR A 21 -17.08 7.34 -28.64
N VAL A 22 -16.14 7.15 -29.55
CA VAL A 22 -14.72 6.87 -29.28
C VAL A 22 -14.13 8.10 -28.59
N PHE A 23 -13.74 8.00 -27.33
CA PHE A 23 -12.97 9.04 -26.66
C PHE A 23 -11.55 9.10 -27.21
N LYS A 24 -11.31 9.98 -28.17
CA LYS A 24 -9.99 10.53 -28.47
C LYS A 24 -9.71 11.68 -27.50
N THR A 25 -8.76 11.49 -26.59
CA THR A 25 -8.24 12.57 -25.75
C THR A 25 -7.05 13.22 -26.45
N ASP A 26 -7.32 14.21 -27.27
CA ASP A 26 -6.30 15.17 -27.71
C ASP A 26 -6.30 16.37 -26.75
N LEU A 27 -5.42 16.31 -25.73
CA LEU A 27 -5.04 17.46 -24.91
C LEU A 27 -3.69 18.00 -25.40
N PRO A 28 -3.53 19.32 -25.57
CA PRO A 28 -2.31 19.89 -26.13
C PRO A 28 -1.10 19.66 -25.22
N LEU A 29 -0.03 19.12 -25.78
CA LEU A 29 1.25 18.75 -25.15
C LEU A 29 1.90 19.86 -24.29
N GLY A 30 1.55 21.13 -24.49
CA GLY A 30 2.11 22.27 -23.74
C GLY A 30 1.61 22.40 -22.29
N VAL A 31 0.36 22.02 -22.00
CA VAL A 31 -0.24 22.13 -20.66
C VAL A 31 0.22 20.98 -19.75
N PHE A 32 0.52 19.82 -20.34
CA PHE A 32 1.06 18.66 -19.62
C PHE A 32 2.50 18.89 -19.14
N SER A 33 3.32 19.60 -19.93
CA SER A 33 4.73 19.88 -19.59
C SER A 33 4.86 20.85 -18.42
N ILE A 34 3.99 21.87 -18.31
CA ILE A 34 4.04 22.87 -17.23
C ILE A 34 3.51 22.27 -15.90
N ARG A 35 2.47 21.43 -15.94
CA ARG A 35 1.98 20.73 -14.75
C ARG A 35 2.94 19.67 -14.25
N MET A 36 3.64 18.95 -15.15
CA MET A 36 4.69 17.98 -14.77
C MET A 36 5.91 18.67 -14.14
N THR A 37 6.30 19.86 -14.59
CA THR A 37 7.44 20.58 -13.99
C THR A 37 7.11 21.14 -12.60
N GLN A 38 5.90 21.62 -12.35
CA GLN A 38 5.48 22.04 -11.01
C GLN A 38 5.28 20.86 -10.06
N ALA A 39 4.64 19.79 -10.48
CA ALA A 39 4.50 18.56 -9.70
C ALA A 39 5.87 17.91 -9.40
N ALA A 40 6.78 17.89 -10.38
CA ALA A 40 8.14 17.40 -10.18
C ALA A 40 8.97 18.30 -9.24
N ALA A 41 8.75 19.63 -9.23
CA ALA A 41 9.41 20.55 -8.32
C ALA A 41 8.88 20.42 -6.88
N VAL A 42 7.57 20.21 -6.70
CA VAL A 42 6.96 19.90 -5.40
C VAL A 42 7.40 18.52 -4.92
N GLN A 43 7.46 17.53 -5.80
CA GLN A 43 7.92 16.18 -5.50
C GLN A 43 9.40 16.11 -5.13
N ARG A 44 10.25 17.02 -5.68
CA ARG A 44 11.65 17.17 -5.27
C ARG A 44 11.79 17.74 -3.85
N ARG A 45 10.85 18.56 -3.37
CA ARG A 45 10.90 19.15 -2.02
C ARG A 45 10.29 18.27 -0.92
N VAL A 46 9.57 17.18 -1.27
CA VAL A 46 8.85 16.32 -0.33
C VAL A 46 9.23 14.84 -0.50
N GLY A 47 10.02 14.50 -1.51
CA GLY A 47 10.39 13.14 -1.86
C GLY A 47 11.43 12.51 -0.93
N LEU A 48 11.63 11.19 -1.10
CA LEU A 48 12.60 10.41 -0.31
C LEU A 48 14.01 10.99 -0.40
N ALA A 49 14.47 11.38 -1.60
CA ALA A 49 15.81 11.96 -1.80
C ALA A 49 16.05 13.21 -0.95
N TYR A 50 15.04 14.09 -0.88
CA TYR A 50 15.12 15.28 -0.03
C TYR A 50 15.34 14.92 1.44
N TRP A 51 14.49 14.04 1.99
CA TRP A 51 14.61 13.67 3.40
C TRP A 51 15.87 12.87 3.71
N MET A 52 16.36 12.06 2.75
CA MET A 52 17.62 11.35 2.92
C MET A 52 18.82 12.31 2.88
N GLN A 53 18.77 13.37 2.07
CA GLN A 53 19.77 14.43 2.09
C GLN A 53 19.71 15.22 3.40
N GLU A 54 18.50 15.58 3.86
CA GLU A 54 18.30 16.23 5.17
C GLU A 54 18.91 15.41 6.32
N VAL A 55 18.86 14.09 6.28
CA VAL A 55 19.53 13.25 7.29
C VAL A 55 21.04 13.51 7.29
N LEU A 56 21.68 13.60 6.13
CA LEU A 56 23.13 13.88 6.04
C LEU A 56 23.45 15.28 6.55
N ASP A 57 22.71 16.28 6.10
CA ASP A 57 22.93 17.69 6.47
C ASP A 57 22.71 17.91 7.97
N GLN A 58 21.74 17.25 8.56
CA GLN A 58 21.45 17.35 9.98
C GLN A 58 22.38 16.48 10.84
N CYS A 59 23.00 15.43 10.31
CA CYS A 59 24.07 14.70 11.00
C CYS A 59 25.26 15.63 11.29
N ASP A 60 25.69 16.41 10.30
CA ASP A 60 26.81 17.33 10.44
C ASP A 60 26.51 18.42 11.49
N LYS A 61 25.30 18.99 11.47
CA LYS A 61 24.86 20.00 12.44
C LYS A 61 24.73 19.43 13.86
N ALA A 62 24.16 18.23 14.00
CA ALA A 62 23.98 17.59 15.30
C ALA A 62 25.31 17.20 15.93
N ALA A 63 26.31 16.83 15.13
CA ALA A 63 27.63 16.41 15.60
C ALA A 63 28.40 17.52 16.35
N VAL A 64 28.04 18.81 16.16
CA VAL A 64 28.75 19.94 16.78
C VAL A 64 28.59 19.96 18.31
N ASP A 65 27.35 19.85 18.80
CA ASP A 65 27.06 19.99 20.23
C ASP A 65 25.80 19.28 20.74
N PHE A 66 25.09 18.57 19.89
CA PHE A 66 23.85 17.88 20.20
C PHE A 66 22.77 18.76 20.86
N ARG A 67 22.63 20.04 20.42
CA ARG A 67 21.55 20.92 20.87
C ARG A 67 20.19 20.37 20.48
N SER A 68 19.16 20.88 21.19
CA SER A 68 17.79 20.43 21.05
C SER A 68 17.25 20.54 19.61
N GLU A 69 17.56 21.63 18.88
CA GLU A 69 17.06 21.89 17.53
C GLU A 69 17.68 20.95 16.47
N PRO A 70 19.03 20.85 16.31
CA PRO A 70 19.62 19.91 15.36
C PRO A 70 19.25 18.45 15.64
N VAL A 71 19.18 18.04 16.91
CA VAL A 71 18.72 16.70 17.30
C VAL A 71 17.26 16.47 16.91
N HIS A 72 16.39 17.48 17.10
CA HIS A 72 15.00 17.41 16.69
C HIS A 72 14.87 17.24 15.17
N ASP A 73 15.61 18.03 14.39
CA ASP A 73 15.54 18.05 12.93
C ASP A 73 16.08 16.76 12.32
N LEU A 74 17.21 16.26 12.82
CA LEU A 74 17.75 14.95 12.42
C LEU A 74 16.74 13.81 12.69
N ARG A 75 16.14 13.80 13.87
CA ARG A 75 15.09 12.82 14.18
C ARG A 75 13.86 12.97 13.30
N THR A 76 13.52 14.20 12.91
CA THR A 76 12.42 14.47 12.00
C THR A 76 12.73 13.92 10.60
N ALA A 77 13.92 14.20 10.06
CA ALA A 77 14.36 13.68 8.76
C ALA A 77 14.39 12.13 8.74
N LEU A 78 15.00 11.49 9.77
CA LEU A 78 15.02 10.03 9.90
C LEU A 78 13.62 9.42 10.00
N ARG A 79 12.72 10.07 10.72
CA ARG A 79 11.31 9.65 10.82
C ARG A 79 10.59 9.75 9.50
N ARG A 80 10.85 10.79 8.69
CA ARG A 80 10.31 10.97 7.34
C ARG A 80 10.80 9.86 6.41
N CYS A 81 12.10 9.61 6.36
CA CYS A 81 12.67 8.51 5.58
C CYS A 81 12.03 7.16 5.94
N ARG A 82 11.89 6.90 7.25
CA ARG A 82 11.26 5.66 7.74
C ARG A 82 9.80 5.56 7.32
N SER A 83 9.02 6.62 7.44
CA SER A 83 7.59 6.59 7.12
C SER A 83 7.34 6.48 5.62
N LEU A 84 8.17 7.11 4.78
CA LEU A 84 8.16 6.92 3.33
C LEU A 84 8.46 5.46 2.96
N ALA A 85 9.53 4.89 3.54
CA ALA A 85 9.86 3.49 3.31
C ALA A 85 8.75 2.54 3.76
N ASP A 86 8.11 2.78 4.92
CA ASP A 86 6.99 1.97 5.42
C ASP A 86 5.79 1.96 4.46
N GLY A 87 5.53 3.07 3.77
CA GLY A 87 4.48 3.15 2.76
C GLY A 87 4.84 2.48 1.44
N ILE A 88 6.08 2.67 0.96
CA ILE A 88 6.51 2.11 -0.34
C ILE A 88 6.78 0.61 -0.27
N MET A 89 7.32 0.09 0.84
CA MET A 89 7.56 -1.34 1.04
C MET A 89 6.32 -2.23 0.93
N VAL A 90 5.15 -1.63 0.96
CA VAL A 90 3.87 -2.32 0.72
C VAL A 90 3.75 -2.74 -0.75
N PHE A 91 4.39 -2.02 -1.64
CA PHE A 91 4.37 -2.22 -3.10
C PHE A 91 5.70 -2.76 -3.62
N ASP A 92 6.80 -2.23 -3.14
CA ASP A 92 8.16 -2.56 -3.58
C ASP A 92 8.84 -3.53 -2.61
N PRO A 93 9.10 -4.79 -3.04
CA PRO A 93 9.69 -5.82 -2.20
C PRO A 93 11.22 -5.72 -2.04
N ASP A 94 11.87 -4.69 -2.58
CA ASP A 94 13.32 -4.59 -2.57
C ASP A 94 13.89 -4.62 -1.13
N PRO A 95 14.88 -5.47 -0.84
CA PRO A 95 15.47 -5.58 0.49
C PRO A 95 16.26 -4.34 0.93
N ALA A 96 16.65 -3.45 0.02
CA ALA A 96 17.35 -2.21 0.34
C ALA A 96 16.51 -1.30 1.24
N TRP A 97 15.19 -1.27 1.07
CA TRP A 97 14.26 -0.57 1.97
C TRP A 97 14.42 -0.98 3.43
N LYS A 98 14.49 -2.29 3.70
CA LYS A 98 14.67 -2.81 5.06
C LYS A 98 16.04 -2.47 5.62
N LYS A 99 17.09 -2.50 4.78
CA LYS A 99 18.46 -2.16 5.17
C LYS A 99 18.56 -0.69 5.55
N MET A 100 18.04 0.21 4.70
CA MET A 100 17.99 1.65 4.95
C MET A 100 17.23 1.97 6.24
N ARG A 101 16.02 1.37 6.43
CA ARG A 101 15.25 1.54 7.67
C ARG A 101 16.01 1.07 8.92
N LYS A 102 16.76 -0.03 8.81
CA LYS A 102 17.54 -0.57 9.94
C LYS A 102 18.65 0.41 10.33
N ALA A 103 19.39 0.93 9.36
CA ALA A 103 20.45 1.92 9.59
C ALA A 103 19.90 3.20 10.23
N GLY A 104 18.85 3.79 9.67
CA GLY A 104 18.21 4.98 10.25
C GLY A 104 17.59 4.75 11.62
N LYS A 105 17.10 3.53 11.92
CA LYS A 105 16.53 3.20 13.23
C LYS A 105 17.57 3.19 14.36
N GLN A 106 18.78 2.75 14.09
CA GLN A 106 19.85 2.74 15.10
C GLN A 106 20.16 4.18 15.53
N LEU A 107 20.44 5.05 14.56
CA LEU A 107 20.69 6.47 14.82
C LEU A 107 19.48 7.16 15.48
N PHE A 108 18.25 6.90 15.00
CA PHE A 108 17.03 7.46 15.57
C PHE A 108 16.83 7.10 17.04
N ARG A 109 17.20 5.88 17.46
CA ARG A 109 17.08 5.42 18.86
C ARG A 109 18.06 6.16 19.76
N SER A 110 19.35 6.21 19.39
CA SER A 110 20.37 6.87 20.21
C SER A 110 20.11 8.36 20.41
N LEU A 111 19.52 9.02 19.41
CA LEU A 111 19.03 10.39 19.53
C LEU A 111 17.70 10.48 20.30
N GLY A 112 17.02 9.35 20.52
CA GLY A 112 15.71 9.28 21.17
C GLY A 112 15.79 9.72 22.60
N ASP A 113 16.60 9.02 23.36
CA ASP A 113 16.74 9.22 24.79
C ASP A 113 17.22 10.67 25.10
N LEU A 114 18.13 11.19 24.27
CA LEU A 114 18.57 12.60 24.38
C LEU A 114 17.43 13.60 24.11
N ARG A 115 16.60 13.35 23.09
CA ARG A 115 15.43 14.21 22.82
C ARG A 115 14.40 14.13 23.94
N ASP A 116 14.20 12.96 24.50
CA ASP A 116 13.24 12.74 25.59
C ASP A 116 13.67 13.52 26.86
N THR A 117 14.99 13.65 27.11
CA THR A 117 15.48 14.54 28.20
C THR A 117 15.18 16.01 27.94
N HIS A 118 15.33 16.49 26.69
CA HIS A 118 14.98 17.86 26.35
C HIS A 118 13.48 18.14 26.55
N VAL A 119 12.61 17.23 26.14
CA VAL A 119 11.14 17.34 26.34
C VAL A 119 10.79 17.28 27.83
N MET A 120 11.43 16.36 28.57
CA MET A 120 11.18 16.23 30.01
C MET A 120 11.55 17.51 30.75
N ARG A 121 12.67 18.17 30.42
CA ARG A 121 13.06 19.46 31.00
C ARG A 121 11.97 20.51 30.80
N GLN A 122 11.41 20.64 29.59
CA GLN A 122 10.33 21.58 29.29
C GLN A 122 9.08 21.29 30.13
N TRP A 123 8.71 20.02 30.33
CA TRP A 123 7.57 19.65 31.18
C TRP A 123 7.84 19.89 32.66
N ILE A 124 9.05 19.65 33.15
CA ILE A 124 9.43 19.98 34.54
C ILE A 124 9.25 21.48 34.78
N GLU A 125 9.80 22.32 33.91
CA GLU A 125 9.68 23.78 34.00
C GLU A 125 8.23 24.26 33.95
N HIS A 126 7.40 23.64 33.10
CA HIS A 126 5.97 23.99 32.95
C HIS A 126 5.13 23.60 34.18
N LEU A 127 5.42 22.47 34.79
CA LEU A 127 4.59 21.90 35.88
C LEU A 127 5.04 22.38 37.26
N ALA A 128 6.28 22.76 37.42
CA ALA A 128 6.87 23.03 38.72
C ALA A 128 6.59 24.46 39.20
N PRO A 129 6.17 24.66 40.47
CA PRO A 129 6.28 25.94 41.09
C PRO A 129 7.73 26.32 41.38
N ALA A 130 7.98 27.59 41.59
CA ALA A 130 9.30 28.06 42.03
C ALA A 130 9.75 27.35 43.33
N GLY A 131 10.97 26.82 43.32
CA GLY A 131 11.56 26.18 44.50
C GLY A 131 11.07 24.75 44.81
N ASP A 132 10.38 24.08 43.87
CA ASP A 132 9.91 22.69 44.04
C ASP A 132 11.08 21.69 44.11
N ALA A 133 11.23 21.01 45.25
CA ALA A 133 12.33 20.04 45.45
C ALA A 133 12.26 18.83 44.53
N THR A 134 11.06 18.38 44.12
CA THR A 134 10.88 17.30 43.17
C THR A 134 11.32 17.72 41.77
N ALA A 135 10.98 18.96 41.36
CA ALA A 135 11.44 19.52 40.09
C ALA A 135 12.96 19.61 40.04
N LYS A 136 13.60 20.04 41.13
CA LYS A 136 15.05 20.07 41.23
C LYS A 136 15.64 18.68 41.07
N ALA A 137 15.14 17.69 41.80
CA ALA A 137 15.63 16.31 41.70
C ALA A 137 15.51 15.73 40.28
N LEU A 138 14.39 16.02 39.60
CA LEU A 138 14.18 15.63 38.19
C LEU A 138 15.13 16.36 37.25
N ALA A 139 15.31 17.68 37.40
CA ALA A 139 16.22 18.48 36.59
C ALA A 139 17.68 18.04 36.77
N ASP A 140 18.11 17.78 38.03
CA ASP A 140 19.44 17.25 38.33
C ASP A 140 19.67 15.88 37.68
N PHE A 141 18.68 14.99 37.75
CA PHE A 141 18.74 13.68 37.07
C PHE A 141 18.88 13.83 35.56
N VAL A 142 18.05 14.63 34.91
CA VAL A 142 18.10 14.89 33.45
C VAL A 142 19.46 15.47 33.07
N THR A 143 19.98 16.41 33.84
CA THR A 143 21.28 17.03 33.60
C THR A 143 22.43 16.02 33.76
N ALA A 144 22.36 15.15 34.75
CA ALA A 144 23.37 14.10 34.97
C ALA A 144 23.39 13.01 33.86
N GLN A 145 22.24 12.75 33.22
CA GLN A 145 22.16 11.79 32.10
C GLN A 145 22.67 12.37 30.77
N GLU A 146 22.55 13.68 30.56
CA GLU A 146 22.81 14.33 29.27
C GLU A 146 24.22 14.03 28.69
N PRO A 147 25.34 14.05 29.45
CA PRO A 147 26.66 13.72 28.90
C PRO A 147 26.76 12.31 28.33
N ASN A 148 26.21 11.31 29.03
CA ASN A 148 26.22 9.93 28.59
C ASN A 148 25.36 9.73 27.34
N LEU A 149 24.22 10.40 27.25
CA LEU A 149 23.33 10.36 26.10
C LEU A 149 23.93 11.08 24.88
N LYS A 150 24.64 12.19 25.08
CA LYS A 150 25.44 12.84 24.03
C LYS A 150 26.54 11.93 23.52
N GLN A 151 27.26 11.25 24.41
CA GLN A 151 28.29 10.29 24.02
C GLN A 151 27.70 9.11 23.20
N ALA A 152 26.57 8.56 23.63
CA ALA A 152 25.87 7.50 22.90
C ALA A 152 25.40 7.97 21.51
N ALA A 153 24.90 9.21 21.41
CA ALA A 153 24.53 9.83 20.15
C ALA A 153 25.74 10.05 19.23
N ALA A 154 26.89 10.50 19.78
CA ALA A 154 28.14 10.68 19.04
C ALA A 154 28.64 9.34 18.47
N THR A 155 28.65 8.27 19.29
CA THR A 155 29.01 6.93 18.83
C THR A 155 28.10 6.46 17.70
N ALA A 156 26.76 6.66 17.82
CA ALA A 156 25.83 6.27 16.79
C ALA A 156 25.99 7.06 15.48
N LEU A 157 26.43 8.33 15.54
CA LEU A 157 26.79 9.13 14.37
C LEU A 157 28.08 8.64 13.71
N GLN A 158 29.08 8.21 14.50
CA GLN A 158 30.33 7.64 13.97
C GLN A 158 30.07 6.28 13.29
N ASP A 159 29.17 5.47 13.84
CA ASP A 159 28.75 4.18 13.25
C ASP A 159 27.87 4.33 12.01
N PHE A 160 27.28 5.51 11.80
CA PHE A 160 26.45 5.78 10.64
C PHE A 160 27.31 5.90 9.38
N ASN A 161 26.96 5.15 8.31
CA ASN A 161 27.71 5.14 7.07
C ASN A 161 27.06 6.07 6.02
N PRO A 162 27.56 7.29 5.82
CA PRO A 162 27.00 8.27 4.88
C PRO A 162 27.08 7.80 3.42
N ARG A 163 28.17 7.10 3.03
CA ARG A 163 28.34 6.59 1.66
C ARG A 163 27.28 5.55 1.30
N GLN A 164 27.03 4.63 2.22
CA GLN A 164 25.98 3.62 2.03
C GLN A 164 24.60 4.27 2.02
N TRP A 165 24.37 5.30 2.83
CA TRP A 165 23.12 6.06 2.84
C TRP A 165 22.89 6.79 1.51
N GLN A 166 23.92 7.42 0.94
CA GLN A 166 23.89 8.06 -0.39
C GLN A 166 23.61 7.06 -1.51
N ALA A 167 24.20 5.85 -1.45
CA ALA A 167 23.91 4.79 -2.41
C ALA A 167 22.43 4.40 -2.38
N TRP A 168 21.85 4.19 -1.19
CA TRP A 168 20.42 3.94 -1.05
C TRP A 168 19.56 5.13 -1.47
N MET A 169 20.01 6.35 -1.23
CA MET A 169 19.29 7.56 -1.67
C MET A 169 19.10 7.56 -3.19
N SER A 170 20.13 7.25 -3.95
CA SER A 170 20.06 7.16 -5.41
C SER A 170 19.16 6.01 -5.87
N GLU A 171 19.39 4.80 -5.36
CA GLU A 171 18.67 3.58 -5.73
C GLU A 171 17.18 3.66 -5.37
N LEU A 172 16.86 3.94 -4.10
CA LEU A 172 15.49 3.88 -3.60
C LEU A 172 14.63 5.05 -4.07
N SER A 173 15.22 6.22 -4.33
CA SER A 173 14.47 7.35 -4.87
C SER A 173 14.00 7.10 -6.30
N SER A 174 14.81 6.44 -7.13
CA SER A 174 14.40 6.06 -8.49
C SER A 174 13.26 5.03 -8.48
N ARG A 175 13.24 4.14 -7.50
CA ARG A 175 12.15 3.16 -7.32
C ARG A 175 10.87 3.82 -6.78
N ALA A 176 11.02 4.77 -5.86
CA ALA A 176 9.88 5.46 -5.25
C ALA A 176 9.03 6.22 -6.29
N VAL A 177 9.64 6.81 -7.31
CA VAL A 177 8.92 7.57 -8.35
C VAL A 177 8.13 6.69 -9.32
N CYS A 178 8.34 5.37 -9.31
CA CYS A 178 7.52 4.44 -10.09
C CYS A 178 6.08 4.32 -9.56
N ILE A 179 5.80 4.80 -8.34
CA ILE A 179 4.46 4.82 -7.75
C ILE A 179 4.01 6.27 -7.67
N PRO A 180 3.03 6.71 -8.48
CA PRO A 180 2.57 8.10 -8.47
C PRO A 180 2.02 8.51 -7.11
N ALA A 181 2.50 9.62 -6.57
CA ALA A 181 1.87 10.25 -5.40
C ALA A 181 0.44 10.69 -5.74
N ASP A 182 -0.40 10.84 -4.71
CA ASP A 182 -1.84 11.14 -4.85
C ASP A 182 -2.64 10.09 -5.62
N GLY A 183 -2.03 8.93 -5.89
CA GLY A 183 -2.66 7.84 -6.60
C GLY A 183 -3.64 7.04 -5.74
N PRO A 184 -4.60 6.34 -6.37
CA PRO A 184 -5.65 5.60 -5.69
C PRO A 184 -5.10 4.47 -4.79
N VAL A 185 -3.93 3.92 -5.09
CA VAL A 185 -3.29 2.88 -4.27
C VAL A 185 -2.81 3.41 -2.91
N PHE A 186 -2.40 4.68 -2.84
CA PHE A 186 -2.05 5.30 -1.57
C PHE A 186 -3.30 5.70 -0.77
N ALA A 187 -4.40 6.07 -1.43
CA ALA A 187 -5.69 6.25 -0.77
C ALA A 187 -6.21 4.93 -0.17
N HIS A 188 -6.01 3.81 -0.87
CA HIS A 188 -6.30 2.47 -0.36
C HIS A 188 -5.42 2.13 0.88
N LEU A 189 -4.12 2.41 0.84
CA LEU A 189 -3.23 2.25 1.98
C LEU A 189 -3.64 3.15 3.16
N ALA A 190 -4.02 4.39 2.90
CA ALA A 190 -4.51 5.32 3.94
C ALA A 190 -5.78 4.79 4.61
N LEU A 191 -6.69 4.16 3.86
CA LEU A 191 -7.88 3.52 4.43
C LEU A 191 -7.51 2.34 5.34
N GLU A 192 -6.52 1.52 4.98
CA GLU A 192 -5.99 0.47 5.86
C GLU A 192 -5.47 1.06 7.18
N ARG A 193 -4.67 2.14 7.10
CA ARG A 193 -4.11 2.83 8.27
C ARG A 193 -5.17 3.54 9.11
N TRP A 194 -6.16 4.15 8.46
CA TRP A 194 -7.32 4.72 9.14
C TRP A 194 -8.09 3.65 9.92
N ARG A 195 -8.34 2.49 9.30
CA ARG A 195 -9.06 1.37 9.95
C ARG A 195 -8.29 0.83 11.16
N GLU A 196 -6.98 0.67 11.05
CA GLU A 196 -6.09 0.28 12.15
C GLU A 196 -6.18 1.32 13.30
N ALA A 197 -5.97 2.61 12.99
CA ALA A 197 -6.01 3.69 13.97
C ALA A 197 -7.40 3.82 14.63
N ARG A 198 -8.48 3.65 13.87
CA ARG A 198 -9.86 3.67 14.38
C ARG A 198 -10.15 2.51 15.34
N ALA A 199 -9.65 1.32 15.05
CA ALA A 199 -9.75 0.16 15.94
C ALA A 199 -9.02 0.41 17.26
N LEU A 200 -7.80 0.96 17.21
CA LEU A 200 -7.01 1.34 18.38
C LEU A 200 -7.69 2.47 19.18
N HIS A 201 -8.34 3.44 18.51
CA HIS A 201 -9.16 4.45 19.18
C HIS A 201 -10.31 3.82 19.97
N CYS A 202 -11.05 2.88 19.38
CA CYS A 202 -12.12 2.17 20.08
C CYS A 202 -11.59 1.38 21.28
N GLN A 203 -10.43 0.75 21.15
CA GLN A 203 -9.77 0.02 22.24
C GLN A 203 -9.34 0.98 23.36
N ALA A 204 -8.68 2.10 23.05
CA ALA A 204 -8.24 3.10 24.04
C ALA A 204 -9.41 3.76 24.75
N SER A 205 -10.53 3.99 24.05
CA SER A 205 -11.75 4.56 24.63
C SER A 205 -12.42 3.63 25.65
N ARG A 206 -12.31 2.31 25.44
CA ARG A 206 -12.85 1.27 26.36
C ARG A 206 -11.90 1.02 27.53
N ASN A 207 -10.64 0.71 27.23
CA ASN A 207 -9.68 0.19 28.23
C ASN A 207 -9.05 1.31 29.06
N ARG A 208 -8.90 2.51 28.49
CA ARG A 208 -8.34 3.72 29.14
C ARG A 208 -6.96 3.53 29.80
N THR A 209 -6.20 2.51 29.37
CA THR A 209 -4.85 2.23 29.86
C THR A 209 -3.80 3.05 29.11
N ASN A 210 -2.65 3.28 29.73
CA ASN A 210 -1.50 3.96 29.11
C ASN A 210 -1.03 3.21 27.86
N ILE A 211 -1.00 1.87 27.90
CA ILE A 211 -0.64 1.02 26.76
C ILE A 211 -1.61 1.26 25.59
N ALA A 212 -2.91 1.27 25.83
CA ALA A 212 -3.90 1.48 24.77
C ALA A 212 -3.80 2.88 24.13
N PHE A 213 -3.49 3.92 24.92
CA PHE A 213 -3.23 5.27 24.39
C PHE A 213 -1.90 5.35 23.64
N HIS A 214 -0.87 4.63 24.08
CA HIS A 214 0.40 4.52 23.36
C HIS A 214 0.21 3.85 21.99
N ASP A 215 -0.52 2.73 21.91
CA ASP A 215 -0.82 2.03 20.66
C ASP A 215 -1.64 2.92 19.73
N LEU A 216 -2.65 3.61 20.25
CA LEU A 216 -3.44 4.60 19.50
C LEU A 216 -2.55 5.70 18.91
N ARG A 217 -1.63 6.25 19.71
CA ARG A 217 -0.66 7.27 19.23
C ARG A 217 0.17 6.75 18.06
N ILE A 218 0.60 5.49 18.11
CA ILE A 218 1.35 4.85 17.00
C ILE A 218 0.45 4.71 15.77
N GLY A 219 -0.80 4.26 15.92
CA GLY A 219 -1.77 4.13 14.83
C GLY A 219 -2.06 5.46 14.15
N VAL A 220 -2.35 6.51 14.93
CA VAL A 220 -2.58 7.88 14.42
C VAL A 220 -1.34 8.40 13.67
N LYS A 221 -0.13 8.18 14.20
CA LYS A 221 1.12 8.55 13.52
C LYS A 221 1.26 7.87 12.16
N ARG A 222 0.98 6.56 12.06
CA ARG A 222 1.06 5.82 10.81
C ARG A 222 0.06 6.35 9.78
N PHE A 223 -1.17 6.61 10.20
CA PHE A 223 -2.21 7.19 9.34
C PHE A 223 -1.80 8.59 8.87
N ARG A 224 -1.43 9.48 9.80
CA ARG A 224 -0.97 10.83 9.48
C ARG A 224 0.17 10.81 8.45
N TYR A 225 1.22 10.03 8.68
CA TYR A 225 2.37 10.01 7.78
C TYR A 225 2.04 9.40 6.41
N THR A 226 1.08 8.49 6.32
CA THR A 226 0.60 8.00 5.02
C THR A 226 -0.07 9.13 4.24
N VAL A 227 -0.96 9.89 4.90
CA VAL A 227 -1.62 11.05 4.27
C VAL A 227 -0.58 12.12 3.89
N GLU A 228 0.29 12.48 4.81
CA GLU A 228 1.28 13.56 4.63
C GLU A 228 2.31 13.27 3.53
N ASN A 229 2.76 12.01 3.42
CA ASN A 229 3.79 11.64 2.45
C ASN A 229 3.27 11.35 1.05
N PHE A 230 2.02 10.87 0.93
CA PHE A 230 1.54 10.28 -0.32
C PHE A 230 0.25 10.89 -0.87
N LEU A 231 -0.47 11.67 -0.07
CA LEU A 231 -1.78 12.23 -0.43
C LEU A 231 -1.84 13.74 -0.17
N PRO A 232 -1.10 14.55 -0.95
CA PRO A 232 -0.97 15.98 -0.72
C PRO A 232 -2.31 16.72 -0.68
N ALA A 233 -3.30 16.33 -1.48
CA ALA A 233 -4.63 16.94 -1.47
C ALA A 233 -5.36 16.69 -0.14
N LEU A 234 -5.33 15.46 0.38
CA LEU A 234 -5.90 15.13 1.68
C LEU A 234 -5.09 15.74 2.83
N HIS A 235 -3.76 15.84 2.68
CA HIS A 235 -2.91 16.49 3.67
C HIS A 235 -3.22 17.99 3.79
N ALA A 236 -3.49 18.67 2.68
CA ALA A 236 -3.91 20.07 2.71
C ALA A 236 -5.22 20.27 3.50
N ALA A 237 -6.15 19.31 3.41
CA ALA A 237 -7.44 19.36 4.11
C ALA A 237 -7.37 18.87 5.57
N TRP A 238 -6.56 17.87 5.89
CA TRP A 238 -6.60 17.16 7.18
C TRP A 238 -5.32 17.32 8.03
N GLY A 239 -4.27 17.90 7.45
CA GLY A 239 -2.93 17.90 8.05
C GLY A 239 -2.87 18.53 9.42
N GLN A 240 -3.57 19.63 9.64
CA GLN A 240 -3.63 20.31 10.94
C GLN A 240 -4.34 19.46 12.00
N ASP A 241 -5.51 18.91 11.68
CA ASP A 241 -6.26 18.06 12.63
C ASP A 241 -5.51 16.77 12.98
N LEU A 242 -4.85 16.16 11.98
CA LEU A 242 -3.99 14.98 12.20
C LEU A 242 -2.80 15.31 13.09
N LYS A 243 -2.21 16.50 12.92
CA LYS A 243 -1.13 16.99 13.77
C LYS A 243 -1.62 17.22 15.19
N ASP A 244 -2.72 17.95 15.36
CA ASP A 244 -3.29 18.25 16.66
C ASP A 244 -3.58 16.98 17.46
N LEU A 245 -4.22 15.98 16.85
CA LEU A 245 -4.49 14.71 17.53
C LEU A 245 -3.23 13.96 17.93
N GLN A 246 -2.21 13.99 17.06
CA GLN A 246 -0.93 13.38 17.36
C GLN A 246 -0.21 14.09 18.50
N ASP A 247 -0.26 15.41 18.53
CA ASP A 247 0.39 16.23 19.56
C ASP A 247 -0.30 16.02 20.92
N LEU A 248 -1.65 16.04 20.99
CA LEU A 248 -2.40 15.70 22.20
C LEU A 248 -2.04 14.31 22.76
N LEU A 249 -1.95 13.28 21.90
CA LEU A 249 -1.56 11.94 22.32
C LEU A 249 -0.06 11.85 22.64
N GLY A 250 0.77 12.73 22.06
CA GLY A 250 2.17 12.88 22.37
C GLY A 250 2.37 13.37 23.78
N GLU A 251 1.72 14.47 24.14
CA GLU A 251 1.77 15.07 25.48
C GLU A 251 1.25 14.12 26.56
N VAL A 252 0.16 13.36 26.29
CA VAL A 252 -0.31 12.30 27.20
C VAL A 252 0.79 11.28 27.49
N HIS A 253 1.52 10.86 26.47
CA HIS A 253 2.64 9.93 26.63
C HIS A 253 3.81 10.55 27.39
N ASP A 254 4.13 11.82 27.14
CA ASP A 254 5.23 12.52 27.78
C ASP A 254 4.95 12.66 29.30
N PHE A 255 3.70 12.92 29.70
CA PHE A 255 3.30 12.91 31.12
C PHE A 255 3.41 11.52 31.76
N ASP A 256 3.07 10.46 31.04
CA ASP A 256 3.22 9.09 31.52
C ASP A 256 4.72 8.76 31.74
N VAL A 257 5.60 9.18 30.84
CA VAL A 257 7.07 9.02 30.95
C VAL A 257 7.61 9.85 32.13
N LEU A 258 7.24 11.13 32.25
CA LEU A 258 7.67 11.99 33.35
C LEU A 258 7.29 11.41 34.71
N TRP A 259 6.05 10.93 34.87
CA TRP A 259 5.61 10.29 36.09
C TRP A 259 6.40 9.02 36.42
N GLN A 260 6.60 8.15 35.43
CA GLN A 260 7.37 6.92 35.61
C GLN A 260 8.80 7.22 36.03
N THR A 261 9.46 8.19 35.40
CA THR A 261 10.81 8.63 35.75
C THR A 261 10.86 9.17 37.18
N ALA A 262 9.96 10.05 37.57
CA ALA A 262 9.91 10.61 38.92
C ALA A 262 9.75 9.54 40.01
N VAL A 263 8.94 8.51 39.73
CA VAL A 263 8.79 7.35 40.64
C VAL A 263 10.05 6.50 40.69
N GLN A 264 10.65 6.23 39.53
CA GLN A 264 11.84 5.36 39.41
C GLN A 264 13.05 5.95 40.16
N ILE A 265 13.29 7.25 40.01
CA ILE A 265 14.44 7.94 40.66
C ILE A 265 14.13 8.34 42.11
N LYS A 266 12.93 8.06 42.60
CA LYS A 266 12.46 8.48 43.95
C LYS A 266 12.56 9.99 44.15
N ALA A 267 12.13 10.77 43.18
CA ALA A 267 12.28 12.25 43.15
C ALA A 267 11.47 12.97 44.24
N PHE A 268 10.54 12.32 44.89
CA PHE A 268 9.63 12.92 45.85
C PHE A 268 10.23 12.93 47.27
N PRO A 269 10.44 14.10 47.89
CA PRO A 269 10.97 14.17 49.26
C PRO A 269 10.01 13.60 50.30
N ASP A 270 8.68 13.71 50.04
CA ASP A 270 7.60 13.25 50.92
C ASP A 270 6.36 12.82 50.17
N THR A 271 5.38 12.24 50.88
CA THR A 271 4.12 11.75 50.32
C THR A 271 3.22 12.89 49.81
N GLU A 272 3.30 14.07 50.39
CA GLU A 272 2.51 15.23 50.00
C GLU A 272 3.02 15.79 48.63
N SER A 273 4.33 15.95 48.47
CA SER A 273 4.95 16.33 47.21
C SER A 273 4.57 15.35 46.10
N ARG A 274 4.63 14.04 46.38
CA ARG A 274 4.18 13.00 45.46
C ARG A 274 2.72 13.14 45.08
N ALA A 275 1.84 13.43 46.03
CA ALA A 275 0.41 13.63 45.80
C ALA A 275 0.16 14.89 44.94
N ARG A 276 0.85 16.00 45.22
CA ARG A 276 0.75 17.25 44.43
C ARG A 276 1.16 17.04 42.97
N TRP A 277 2.32 16.40 42.73
CA TRP A 277 2.80 16.11 41.38
C TRP A 277 1.84 15.18 40.62
N ARG A 278 1.35 14.12 41.29
CA ARG A 278 0.37 13.22 40.71
C ARG A 278 -0.90 13.96 40.30
N SER A 279 -1.41 14.85 41.17
CA SER A 279 -2.60 15.64 40.87
C SER A 279 -2.43 16.51 39.64
N ARG A 280 -1.29 17.22 39.50
CA ARG A 280 -0.97 18.07 38.34
C ARG A 280 -0.87 17.25 37.06
N ILE A 281 -0.11 16.16 37.09
CA ILE A 281 0.05 15.29 35.91
C ILE A 281 -1.29 14.69 35.47
N VAL A 282 -2.13 14.25 36.42
CA VAL A 282 -3.47 13.71 36.14
C VAL A 282 -4.38 14.78 35.55
N GLN A 283 -4.31 16.01 36.07
CA GLN A 283 -5.08 17.16 35.59
C GLN A 283 -4.68 17.50 34.14
N GLU A 284 -3.40 17.71 33.89
CA GLU A 284 -2.88 18.04 32.53
C GLU A 284 -3.20 16.95 31.52
N ARG A 285 -2.96 15.69 31.89
CA ARG A 285 -3.33 14.53 31.08
C ARG A 285 -4.84 14.48 30.80
N GLY A 286 -5.65 14.80 31.80
CA GLY A 286 -7.10 14.87 31.67
C GLY A 286 -7.56 15.91 30.65
N LEU A 287 -6.96 17.09 30.67
CA LEU A 287 -7.24 18.17 29.71
C LEU A 287 -6.93 17.74 28.27
N ARG A 288 -5.78 17.06 28.02
CA ARG A 288 -5.41 16.56 26.68
C ARG A 288 -6.37 15.49 26.19
N LEU A 289 -6.76 14.56 27.07
CA LEU A 289 -7.74 13.53 26.73
C LEU A 289 -9.15 14.10 26.51
N GLN A 290 -9.52 15.16 27.21
CA GLN A 290 -10.78 15.86 26.97
C GLN A 290 -10.77 16.56 25.61
N ALA A 291 -9.71 17.29 25.28
CA ALA A 291 -9.51 17.92 23.97
C ALA A 291 -9.52 16.89 22.84
N TYR A 292 -8.83 15.76 23.03
CA TYR A 292 -8.86 14.63 22.08
C TYR A 292 -10.28 14.11 21.85
N ARG A 293 -11.05 13.90 22.94
CA ARG A 293 -12.42 13.41 22.86
C ARG A 293 -13.34 14.40 22.15
N ALA A 294 -13.20 15.70 22.41
CA ALA A 294 -13.99 16.75 21.75
C ALA A 294 -13.86 16.68 20.22
N LYS A 295 -12.67 16.38 19.70
CA LYS A 295 -12.43 16.24 18.26
C LYS A 295 -12.86 14.87 17.68
N THR A 296 -12.95 13.83 18.51
CA THR A 296 -13.09 12.43 18.04
C THR A 296 -14.40 11.75 18.40
N ALA A 297 -15.27 12.41 19.19
CA ALA A 297 -16.58 11.89 19.57
C ALA A 297 -17.70 12.42 18.66
N GLY A 298 -18.82 11.68 18.62
CA GLY A 298 -20.04 12.09 17.90
C GLY A 298 -20.02 11.79 16.40
N SER A 299 -21.12 12.15 15.73
CA SER A 299 -21.33 11.93 14.29
C SER A 299 -20.39 12.75 13.41
N ASN A 300 -20.07 13.97 13.84
CA ASN A 300 -19.20 14.92 13.13
C ASN A 300 -17.74 14.81 13.58
N SER A 301 -17.32 13.66 14.10
CA SER A 301 -15.96 13.42 14.55
C SER A 301 -14.98 13.45 13.38
N LEU A 302 -13.71 13.77 13.66
CA LEU A 302 -12.64 13.68 12.66
C LEU A 302 -12.54 12.28 12.03
N TRP A 303 -12.87 11.23 12.78
CA TRP A 303 -12.94 9.87 12.23
C TRP A 303 -13.98 9.73 11.10
N SER A 304 -15.14 10.38 11.23
CA SER A 304 -16.19 10.37 10.21
C SER A 304 -15.78 11.19 8.98
N THR A 305 -15.23 12.39 9.22
CA THR A 305 -14.72 13.28 8.17
C THR A 305 -13.64 12.61 7.34
N TRP A 306 -12.65 11.99 7.98
CA TRP A 306 -11.58 11.29 7.26
C TRP A 306 -12.11 10.07 6.51
N ARG A 307 -13.06 9.32 7.09
CA ARG A 307 -13.67 8.17 6.40
C ARG A 307 -14.36 8.56 5.11
N ALA A 308 -15.04 9.69 5.10
CA ALA A 308 -15.77 10.18 3.92
C ALA A 308 -14.87 10.52 2.73
N GLY A 309 -13.62 10.94 2.98
CA GLY A 309 -12.64 11.25 1.93
C GLY A 309 -11.76 10.06 1.50
N LEU A 310 -11.99 8.84 2.03
CA LEU A 310 -11.25 7.63 1.70
C LEU A 310 -12.08 6.71 0.80
N PRO A 311 -11.45 5.76 0.06
CA PRO A 311 -12.12 4.90 -0.91
C PRO A 311 -13.37 4.20 -0.36
N ARG A 312 -14.37 4.02 -1.22
CA ARG A 312 -15.63 3.35 -0.89
C ARG A 312 -15.46 1.82 -0.88
N PRO A 313 -16.38 1.07 -0.23
CA PRO A 313 -16.32 -0.38 -0.21
C PRO A 313 -16.31 -1.03 -1.60
N GLU A 314 -17.07 -0.47 -2.55
CA GLU A 314 -17.16 -0.94 -3.94
C GLU A 314 -15.84 -0.82 -4.70
N ASP A 315 -14.98 0.14 -4.37
CA ASP A 315 -13.70 0.38 -5.04
C ASP A 315 -12.57 -0.52 -4.55
N LEU A 316 -12.73 -1.18 -3.40
CA LEU A 316 -11.64 -1.87 -2.70
C LEU A 316 -10.99 -2.98 -3.52
N ARG A 317 -11.78 -3.76 -4.26
CA ARG A 317 -11.25 -4.88 -5.06
C ARG A 317 -10.42 -4.39 -6.25
N SER A 318 -10.87 -3.34 -6.93
CA SER A 318 -10.14 -2.74 -8.05
C SER A 318 -8.84 -2.10 -7.58
N LEU A 319 -8.88 -1.35 -6.48
CA LEU A 319 -7.68 -0.73 -5.88
C LEU A 319 -6.67 -1.77 -5.37
N ALA A 320 -7.16 -2.84 -4.78
CA ALA A 320 -6.30 -3.96 -4.39
C ALA A 320 -5.64 -4.62 -5.61
N MET A 321 -6.36 -4.74 -6.73
CA MET A 321 -5.81 -5.26 -7.99
C MET A 321 -4.71 -4.33 -8.55
N GLU A 322 -4.91 -3.01 -8.54
CA GLU A 322 -3.89 -2.05 -8.93
C GLU A 322 -2.63 -2.17 -8.05
N ARG A 323 -2.82 -2.34 -6.74
CA ARG A 323 -1.72 -2.57 -5.81
C ARG A 323 -0.92 -3.84 -6.13
N LEU A 324 -1.61 -4.95 -6.44
CA LEU A 324 -0.97 -6.20 -6.86
C LEU A 324 -0.23 -6.03 -8.20
N GLN A 325 -0.79 -5.27 -9.13
CA GLN A 325 -0.15 -4.96 -10.41
C GLN A 325 1.12 -4.11 -10.24
N ILE A 326 1.10 -3.10 -9.37
CA ILE A 326 2.31 -2.32 -9.04
C ILE A 326 3.36 -3.22 -8.40
N TRP A 327 2.97 -4.06 -7.44
CA TRP A 327 3.90 -5.02 -6.84
C TRP A 327 4.52 -5.95 -7.89
N ALA A 328 3.73 -6.47 -8.83
CA ALA A 328 4.21 -7.31 -9.91
C ALA A 328 5.20 -6.58 -10.82
N SER A 329 4.98 -5.29 -11.11
CA SER A 329 5.87 -4.50 -11.99
C SER A 329 7.28 -4.29 -11.41
N PHE A 330 7.47 -4.40 -10.11
CA PHE A 330 8.81 -4.40 -9.50
C PHE A 330 9.58 -5.70 -9.73
N HIS A 331 8.90 -6.78 -10.07
CA HIS A 331 9.49 -8.07 -10.41
C HIS A 331 9.59 -8.30 -11.91
N ASP A 332 8.63 -7.79 -12.67
CA ASP A 332 8.52 -7.89 -14.13
C ASP A 332 8.23 -6.50 -14.71
N PRO A 333 9.30 -5.74 -15.07
CA PRO A 333 9.15 -4.38 -15.56
C PRO A 333 8.28 -4.29 -16.82
N GLY A 334 7.26 -3.43 -16.76
CA GLY A 334 6.36 -3.16 -17.88
C GLY A 334 5.17 -4.12 -17.96
N LEU A 335 5.27 -5.36 -17.48
CA LEU A 335 4.20 -6.36 -17.48
C LEU A 335 3.52 -6.55 -18.86
N VAL A 336 4.24 -6.39 -19.99
CA VAL A 336 3.65 -6.42 -21.34
C VAL A 336 3.04 -7.79 -21.60
N HIS A 337 3.84 -8.85 -21.48
CA HIS A 337 3.38 -10.23 -21.61
C HIS A 337 2.27 -10.55 -20.60
N ALA A 338 2.47 -10.25 -19.32
CA ALA A 338 1.52 -10.57 -18.27
C ALA A 338 0.15 -9.87 -18.46
N LYS A 339 0.13 -8.63 -18.95
CA LYS A 339 -1.11 -7.93 -19.29
C LYS A 339 -1.81 -8.54 -20.49
N HIS A 340 -1.07 -8.92 -21.52
CA HIS A 340 -1.60 -9.58 -22.70
C HIS A 340 -2.21 -10.94 -22.34
N VAL A 341 -1.47 -11.79 -21.63
CA VAL A 341 -1.96 -13.07 -21.10
C VAL A 341 -3.19 -12.88 -20.21
N ALA A 342 -3.23 -11.84 -19.37
CA ALA A 342 -4.41 -11.54 -18.57
C ALA A 342 -5.64 -11.20 -19.41
N GLY A 343 -5.47 -10.45 -20.51
CA GLY A 343 -6.53 -10.18 -21.47
C GLY A 343 -7.09 -11.46 -22.10
N LEU A 344 -6.22 -12.30 -22.65
CA LEU A 344 -6.61 -13.58 -23.25
C LEU A 344 -7.24 -14.54 -22.24
N ALA A 345 -6.69 -14.66 -21.05
CA ALA A 345 -7.25 -15.50 -19.99
C ALA A 345 -8.65 -15.06 -19.57
N LEU A 346 -8.92 -13.76 -19.52
CA LEU A 346 -10.24 -13.22 -19.21
C LEU A 346 -11.25 -13.44 -20.33
N GLN A 347 -10.84 -13.31 -21.60
CA GLN A 347 -11.70 -13.65 -22.74
C GLN A 347 -12.12 -15.12 -22.71
N LEU A 348 -11.18 -16.03 -22.50
CA LEU A 348 -11.46 -17.46 -22.31
C LEU A 348 -12.40 -17.69 -21.11
N TYR A 349 -12.14 -17.01 -19.99
CA TYR A 349 -12.97 -17.14 -18.79
C TYR A 349 -14.41 -16.66 -19.05
N ASP A 350 -14.56 -15.48 -19.63
CA ASP A 350 -15.87 -14.89 -19.89
C ASP A 350 -16.68 -15.76 -20.87
N GLY A 351 -16.04 -16.37 -21.87
CA GLY A 351 -16.67 -17.31 -22.78
C GLY A 351 -17.05 -18.66 -22.15
N LEU A 352 -16.21 -19.24 -21.30
CA LEU A 352 -16.44 -20.57 -20.72
C LEU A 352 -17.26 -20.57 -19.43
N SER A 353 -17.33 -19.48 -18.71
CA SER A 353 -18.04 -19.40 -17.42
C SER A 353 -19.56 -19.20 -17.52
N LEU A 354 -20.12 -19.14 -18.74
CA LEU A 354 -21.57 -18.96 -18.95
C LEU A 354 -22.41 -20.13 -18.43
N ASP A 355 -21.89 -21.36 -18.47
CA ASP A 355 -22.59 -22.58 -17.97
C ASP A 355 -22.31 -22.87 -16.48
N GLY A 356 -21.67 -21.95 -15.79
CA GLY A 356 -21.24 -22.11 -14.41
C GLY A 356 -19.74 -22.35 -14.27
N ILE A 357 -19.25 -22.05 -13.08
CA ILE A 357 -17.84 -22.20 -12.74
C ILE A 357 -17.68 -23.49 -11.92
N PRO A 358 -16.71 -24.35 -12.24
CA PRO A 358 -16.46 -25.53 -11.42
C PRO A 358 -16.04 -25.14 -9.99
N GLY A 359 -16.82 -25.51 -8.99
CA GLY A 359 -16.53 -25.26 -7.57
C GLY A 359 -17.40 -24.16 -6.94
N ASP A 360 -17.29 -24.03 -5.61
CA ASP A 360 -18.05 -23.03 -4.83
C ASP A 360 -17.32 -21.69 -4.84
N CYS A 361 -17.45 -20.93 -5.91
CA CYS A 361 -16.81 -19.62 -6.02
C CYS A 361 -17.71 -18.66 -6.81
N ASN A 362 -17.84 -17.44 -6.29
CA ASN A 362 -18.52 -16.39 -7.01
C ASN A 362 -17.76 -16.07 -8.31
N ARG A 363 -18.50 -15.88 -9.42
CA ARG A 363 -17.95 -15.62 -10.76
C ARG A 363 -16.99 -14.42 -10.76
N GLU A 364 -17.37 -13.34 -10.12
CA GLU A 364 -16.54 -12.14 -10.04
C GLU A 364 -15.24 -12.40 -9.26
N THR A 365 -15.31 -13.08 -8.13
CA THR A 365 -14.13 -13.47 -7.33
C THR A 365 -13.17 -14.34 -8.14
N CYS A 366 -13.68 -15.32 -8.88
CA CYS A 366 -12.85 -16.19 -9.72
C CYS A 366 -12.17 -15.40 -10.85
N ARG A 367 -12.87 -14.42 -11.43
CA ARG A 367 -12.33 -13.52 -12.45
C ARG A 367 -11.19 -12.67 -11.90
N TYR A 368 -11.31 -12.14 -10.67
CA TYR A 368 -10.23 -11.43 -9.99
C TYR A 368 -9.03 -12.33 -9.68
N ILE A 369 -9.26 -13.55 -9.18
CA ILE A 369 -8.18 -14.53 -8.93
C ILE A 369 -7.41 -14.84 -10.21
N LEU A 370 -8.12 -15.11 -11.32
CA LEU A 370 -7.49 -15.38 -12.61
C LEU A 370 -6.68 -14.20 -13.12
N ARG A 371 -7.25 -12.98 -13.09
CA ARG A 371 -6.56 -11.75 -13.50
C ARG A 371 -5.28 -11.52 -12.68
N ALA A 372 -5.36 -11.67 -11.37
CA ALA A 372 -4.19 -11.51 -10.50
C ALA A 372 -3.14 -12.60 -10.76
N ALA A 373 -3.57 -13.86 -10.95
CA ALA A 373 -2.67 -14.94 -11.28
C ALA A 373 -1.96 -14.70 -12.61
N ALA A 374 -2.67 -14.20 -13.62
CA ALA A 374 -2.12 -13.85 -14.92
C ALA A 374 -1.12 -12.68 -14.84
N LEU A 375 -1.43 -11.63 -14.06
CA LEU A 375 -0.49 -10.51 -13.86
C LEU A 375 0.78 -10.90 -13.08
N MET A 376 0.73 -11.95 -12.29
CA MET A 376 1.82 -12.35 -11.39
C MET A 376 2.45 -13.71 -11.73
N HIS A 377 2.06 -14.37 -12.83
CA HIS A 377 2.54 -15.73 -13.13
C HIS A 377 4.05 -15.81 -13.35
N ASP A 378 4.65 -14.75 -13.86
CA ASP A 378 6.07 -14.68 -14.24
C ASP A 378 6.95 -13.86 -13.29
N VAL A 379 6.42 -13.28 -12.19
CA VAL A 379 7.21 -12.52 -11.21
C VAL A 379 8.40 -13.31 -10.63
N GLY A 380 8.34 -14.64 -10.69
CA GLY A 380 9.42 -15.54 -10.27
C GLY A 380 10.67 -15.51 -11.14
N HIS A 381 10.59 -14.95 -12.35
CA HIS A 381 11.76 -14.75 -13.22
C HIS A 381 12.79 -13.81 -12.59
N SER A 382 12.37 -12.87 -11.75
CA SER A 382 13.27 -12.03 -10.95
C SER A 382 14.19 -12.83 -10.01
N SER A 383 13.81 -14.05 -9.66
CA SER A 383 14.57 -14.91 -8.73
C SER A 383 15.26 -16.08 -9.41
N THR A 384 14.68 -16.64 -10.49
CA THR A 384 15.22 -17.81 -11.22
C THR A 384 14.59 -17.97 -12.58
N LYS A 385 15.41 -18.30 -13.59
CA LYS A 385 14.92 -18.62 -14.93
C LYS A 385 14.28 -20.02 -15.00
N LEU A 386 14.88 -21.00 -14.29
CA LEU A 386 14.36 -22.36 -14.24
C LEU A 386 13.38 -22.53 -13.07
N GLY A 387 12.17 -23.00 -13.38
CA GLY A 387 11.14 -23.22 -12.37
C GLY A 387 10.52 -21.92 -11.82
N HIS A 388 10.55 -20.82 -12.58
CA HIS A 388 9.97 -19.51 -12.21
C HIS A 388 8.51 -19.64 -11.72
N HIS A 389 7.70 -20.52 -12.30
CA HIS A 389 6.33 -20.79 -11.86
C HIS A 389 6.22 -21.22 -10.36
N LYS A 390 7.23 -21.96 -9.87
CA LYS A 390 7.34 -22.30 -8.43
C LYS A 390 7.78 -21.10 -7.61
N ALA A 391 8.67 -20.29 -8.15
CA ALA A 391 9.14 -19.07 -7.51
C ALA A 391 8.03 -18.01 -7.44
N SER A 392 7.27 -17.80 -8.52
CA SER A 392 6.09 -16.92 -8.54
C SER A 392 5.09 -17.29 -7.46
N ALA A 393 4.72 -18.58 -7.40
CA ALA A 393 3.80 -19.04 -6.35
C ALA A 393 4.35 -18.85 -4.92
N ARG A 394 5.67 -18.92 -4.70
CA ARG A 394 6.29 -18.63 -3.41
C ARG A 394 6.27 -17.16 -3.06
N LEU A 395 6.51 -16.28 -4.05
CA LEU A 395 6.45 -14.83 -3.87
C LEU A 395 5.03 -14.36 -3.58
N ILE A 396 4.06 -14.81 -4.37
CA ILE A 396 2.63 -14.45 -4.19
C ILE A 396 2.12 -14.89 -2.82
N ARG A 397 2.46 -16.10 -2.34
CA ARG A 397 2.06 -16.57 -0.99
C ARG A 397 2.60 -15.77 0.18
N LYS A 398 3.62 -14.95 -0.02
CA LYS A 398 4.20 -14.08 1.01
C LYS A 398 3.55 -12.70 1.06
N LEU A 399 2.65 -12.41 0.12
CA LEU A 399 1.91 -11.15 0.13
C LEU A 399 0.93 -11.14 1.29
N ASP A 400 0.92 -10.05 2.03
CA ASP A 400 -0.17 -9.73 2.94
C ASP A 400 -1.40 -9.37 2.08
N PRO A 401 -2.56 -9.98 2.34
CA PRO A 401 -3.76 -9.68 1.56
C PRO A 401 -4.10 -8.18 1.65
N PRO A 402 -4.18 -7.47 0.52
CA PRO A 402 -4.63 -6.09 0.54
C PRO A 402 -6.10 -6.02 0.94
N MET A 403 -6.54 -4.90 1.52
CA MET A 403 -7.94 -4.72 1.88
C MET A 403 -8.85 -4.96 0.64
N GLY A 404 -9.95 -5.68 0.84
CA GLY A 404 -10.81 -6.15 -0.26
C GLY A 404 -10.48 -7.54 -0.80
N TRP A 405 -9.36 -8.14 -0.34
CA TRP A 405 -8.97 -9.52 -0.62
C TRP A 405 -8.81 -10.34 0.65
N THR A 406 -9.08 -11.64 0.54
CA THR A 406 -8.88 -12.60 1.62
C THR A 406 -7.55 -13.34 1.47
N ALA A 407 -7.05 -13.91 2.55
CA ALA A 407 -5.86 -14.78 2.53
C ALA A 407 -6.08 -16.02 1.64
N GLU A 408 -7.31 -16.52 1.54
CA GLU A 408 -7.67 -17.62 0.67
C GLU A 408 -7.55 -17.24 -0.81
N GLU A 409 -8.02 -16.06 -1.20
CA GLU A 409 -7.91 -15.56 -2.59
C GLU A 409 -6.45 -15.39 -3.00
N VAL A 410 -5.59 -14.83 -2.14
CA VAL A 410 -4.14 -14.75 -2.39
C VAL A 410 -3.52 -16.14 -2.52
N ARG A 411 -3.91 -17.09 -1.65
CA ARG A 411 -3.46 -18.49 -1.72
C ARG A 411 -3.87 -19.17 -3.03
N LEU A 412 -5.13 -19.01 -3.44
CA LEU A 412 -5.65 -19.56 -4.69
C LEU A 412 -4.94 -18.95 -5.90
N THR A 413 -4.74 -17.63 -5.93
CA THR A 413 -3.96 -16.91 -6.94
C THR A 413 -2.57 -17.51 -7.10
N ALA A 414 -1.87 -17.74 -5.98
CA ALA A 414 -0.54 -18.35 -5.99
C ALA A 414 -0.55 -19.78 -6.57
N ILE A 415 -1.59 -20.57 -6.28
CA ILE A 415 -1.69 -21.94 -6.78
C ILE A 415 -2.06 -21.94 -8.27
N VAL A 416 -2.96 -21.05 -8.71
CA VAL A 416 -3.32 -20.89 -10.13
C VAL A 416 -2.08 -20.47 -10.93
N ALA A 417 -1.35 -19.43 -10.47
CA ALA A 417 -0.10 -19.00 -11.09
C ALA A 417 0.96 -20.11 -11.12
N ARG A 418 1.00 -21.02 -10.14
CA ARG A 418 1.89 -22.18 -10.12
C ARG A 418 1.69 -23.11 -11.32
N TYR A 419 0.45 -23.28 -11.81
CA TYR A 419 0.10 -24.26 -12.81
C TYR A 419 -0.03 -23.73 -14.23
N HIS A 420 0.35 -22.47 -14.45
CA HIS A 420 0.45 -21.93 -15.82
C HIS A 420 1.47 -22.71 -16.68
N ARG A 421 2.43 -23.37 -16.04
CA ARG A 421 3.48 -24.14 -16.71
C ARG A 421 3.93 -25.34 -15.86
N GLY A 422 4.64 -26.28 -16.48
CA GLY A 422 5.20 -27.46 -15.81
C GLY A 422 4.18 -28.56 -15.57
N ALA A 423 4.37 -29.34 -14.52
CA ALA A 423 3.51 -30.49 -14.20
C ALA A 423 2.06 -30.06 -13.90
N LEU A 424 1.11 -30.90 -14.33
CA LEU A 424 -0.31 -30.74 -14.02
C LEU A 424 -0.58 -30.88 -12.51
N PRO A 425 -1.66 -30.28 -11.98
CA PRO A 425 -2.05 -30.44 -10.60
C PRO A 425 -2.39 -31.91 -10.27
N ARG A 426 -1.73 -32.46 -9.25
CA ARG A 426 -1.91 -33.85 -8.80
C ARG A 426 -2.04 -33.91 -7.27
N GLU A 427 -2.74 -34.90 -6.75
CA GLU A 427 -2.93 -35.10 -5.30
C GLU A 427 -1.61 -35.39 -4.54
N SER A 428 -0.57 -35.86 -5.23
CA SER A 428 0.77 -36.00 -4.64
C SER A 428 1.46 -34.67 -4.29
N GLN A 429 0.92 -33.54 -4.76
CA GLN A 429 1.49 -32.21 -4.54
C GLN A 429 0.83 -31.56 -3.31
N LYS A 430 1.56 -31.44 -2.20
CA LYS A 430 1.06 -30.97 -0.88
C LYS A 430 0.17 -29.71 -0.98
N GLY A 431 0.55 -28.72 -1.77
CA GLY A 431 -0.20 -27.46 -1.91
C GLY A 431 -1.56 -27.61 -2.56
N PHE A 432 -1.70 -28.53 -3.52
CA PHE A 432 -2.94 -28.85 -4.21
C PHE A 432 -3.78 -29.84 -3.39
N ALA A 433 -3.16 -30.87 -2.83
CA ALA A 433 -3.81 -31.88 -1.98
C ALA A 433 -4.51 -31.27 -0.76
N ALA A 434 -3.95 -30.19 -0.21
CA ALA A 434 -4.52 -29.49 0.94
C ALA A 434 -5.76 -28.62 0.62
N LEU A 435 -6.19 -28.58 -0.65
CA LEU A 435 -7.42 -27.88 -1.05
C LEU A 435 -8.64 -28.81 -0.94
N PRO A 436 -9.81 -28.29 -0.56
CA PRO A 436 -11.08 -29.02 -0.70
C PRO A 436 -11.34 -29.42 -2.16
N PRO A 437 -12.11 -30.49 -2.43
CA PRO A 437 -12.39 -30.97 -3.80
C PRO A 437 -12.99 -29.89 -4.72
N SER A 438 -13.86 -29.01 -4.21
CA SER A 438 -14.43 -27.89 -4.97
C SER A 438 -13.36 -26.91 -5.41
N LYS A 439 -12.42 -26.56 -4.51
CA LYS A 439 -11.30 -25.65 -4.83
C LYS A 439 -10.24 -26.30 -5.73
N ARG A 440 -10.06 -27.62 -5.68
CA ARG A 440 -9.20 -28.35 -6.64
C ARG A 440 -9.73 -28.22 -8.06
N ARG A 441 -11.04 -28.43 -8.25
CA ARG A 441 -11.69 -28.24 -9.56
C ARG A 441 -11.55 -26.81 -10.06
N LEU A 442 -11.75 -25.82 -9.18
CA LEU A 442 -11.54 -24.41 -9.51
C LEU A 442 -10.11 -24.13 -9.96
N VAL A 443 -9.11 -24.63 -9.24
CA VAL A 443 -7.69 -24.46 -9.59
C VAL A 443 -7.36 -25.13 -10.92
N GLN A 444 -7.91 -26.31 -11.23
CA GLN A 444 -7.73 -26.96 -12.52
C GLN A 444 -8.31 -26.11 -13.65
N PHE A 445 -9.50 -25.54 -13.45
CA PHE A 445 -10.16 -24.69 -14.43
C PHE A 445 -9.39 -23.37 -14.65
N LEU A 446 -9.17 -22.58 -13.61
CA LEU A 446 -8.45 -21.30 -13.72
C LEU A 446 -6.99 -21.49 -14.14
N GLY A 447 -6.34 -22.54 -13.67
CA GLY A 447 -4.96 -22.89 -14.09
C GLY A 447 -4.90 -23.36 -15.55
N GLY A 448 -5.95 -24.05 -16.04
CA GLY A 448 -6.07 -24.43 -17.45
C GLY A 448 -6.25 -23.22 -18.36
N LEU A 449 -7.11 -22.27 -17.98
CA LEU A 449 -7.30 -21.00 -18.68
C LEU A 449 -5.99 -20.22 -18.78
N LEU A 450 -5.31 -20.03 -17.64
CA LEU A 450 -4.05 -19.30 -17.59
C LEU A 450 -2.95 -20.00 -18.42
N ARG A 451 -2.88 -21.32 -18.34
CA ARG A 451 -1.91 -22.13 -19.10
C ARG A 451 -2.12 -21.99 -20.61
N LEU A 452 -3.36 -22.03 -21.06
CA LEU A 452 -3.69 -21.85 -22.48
C LEU A 452 -3.39 -20.42 -22.94
N ALA A 453 -3.83 -19.41 -22.18
CA ALA A 453 -3.54 -18.01 -22.47
C ALA A 453 -2.03 -17.69 -22.51
N CYS A 454 -1.24 -18.28 -21.59
CA CYS A 454 0.23 -18.16 -21.61
C CYS A 454 0.86 -18.85 -22.83
N ALA A 455 0.27 -19.93 -23.33
CA ALA A 455 0.73 -20.59 -24.54
C ALA A 455 0.41 -19.78 -25.82
N CYS A 456 -0.66 -18.98 -25.81
CA CYS A 456 -1.02 -18.06 -26.90
C CYS A 456 0.03 -16.95 -27.12
N ASP A 457 0.77 -16.57 -26.07
CA ASP A 457 1.79 -15.52 -26.14
C ASP A 457 3.16 -16.04 -25.68
N ARG A 458 3.50 -17.27 -26.03
CA ARG A 458 4.71 -17.94 -25.56
C ARG A 458 6.00 -17.25 -26.02
N GLN A 459 5.98 -16.63 -27.19
CA GLN A 459 7.13 -15.93 -27.78
C GLN A 459 7.19 -14.45 -27.37
N HIS A 460 6.19 -13.97 -26.63
CA HIS A 460 6.03 -12.58 -26.21
C HIS A 460 5.93 -11.59 -27.39
N ASP A 461 5.34 -12.04 -28.49
CA ASP A 461 5.21 -11.28 -29.75
C ASP A 461 3.78 -10.74 -29.99
N GLY A 462 2.82 -11.16 -29.15
CA GLY A 462 1.43 -10.74 -29.26
C GLY A 462 0.75 -11.23 -30.53
N GLN A 463 1.24 -12.30 -31.17
CA GLN A 463 0.72 -12.80 -32.44
C GLN A 463 -0.77 -13.18 -32.32
N ILE A 464 -1.17 -13.88 -31.25
CA ILE A 464 -2.60 -14.11 -30.95
C ILE A 464 -3.13 -12.87 -30.23
N ARG A 465 -3.98 -12.10 -30.90
CA ARG A 465 -4.51 -10.81 -30.40
C ARG A 465 -5.73 -10.96 -29.54
N SER A 466 -6.62 -11.91 -29.90
CA SER A 466 -7.88 -12.16 -29.21
C SER A 466 -8.28 -13.62 -29.34
N VAL A 467 -9.15 -14.07 -28.41
CA VAL A 467 -9.71 -15.41 -28.43
C VAL A 467 -11.22 -15.32 -28.19
N HIS A 468 -11.99 -16.08 -28.96
CA HIS A 468 -13.43 -16.20 -28.80
C HIS A 468 -13.83 -17.66 -28.59
N VAL A 469 -14.75 -17.91 -27.67
CA VAL A 469 -15.20 -19.28 -27.36
C VAL A 469 -16.56 -19.52 -27.98
N GLU A 470 -16.62 -20.48 -28.88
CA GLU A 470 -17.86 -21.00 -29.47
C GLU A 470 -18.16 -22.39 -28.91
N ARG A 471 -19.41 -22.65 -28.63
CA ARG A 471 -19.88 -23.92 -28.04
C ARG A 471 -20.64 -24.71 -29.08
N LEU A 472 -20.07 -25.83 -29.47
CA LEU A 472 -20.68 -26.79 -30.38
C LEU A 472 -20.72 -28.13 -29.65
N ASP A 473 -21.79 -28.41 -28.91
CA ASP A 473 -21.90 -29.68 -28.17
C ASP A 473 -21.60 -30.90 -29.06
N PRO A 474 -20.75 -31.82 -28.60
CA PRO A 474 -20.06 -31.92 -27.31
C PRO A 474 -18.69 -31.23 -27.21
N VAL A 475 -18.33 -30.41 -28.15
CA VAL A 475 -17.00 -29.83 -28.35
C VAL A 475 -16.99 -28.35 -27.97
N LEU A 476 -15.87 -27.85 -27.45
CA LEU A 476 -15.58 -26.44 -27.26
C LEU A 476 -14.62 -25.98 -28.38
N THR A 477 -14.99 -24.95 -29.09
CA THR A 477 -14.14 -24.35 -30.11
C THR A 477 -13.64 -22.97 -29.63
N ILE A 478 -12.33 -22.72 -29.76
CA ILE A 478 -11.72 -21.45 -29.47
C ILE A 478 -11.19 -20.88 -30.78
N GLU A 479 -11.82 -19.84 -31.26
CA GLU A 479 -11.30 -19.06 -32.38
C GLU A 479 -10.24 -18.10 -31.86
N ALA A 480 -9.03 -18.16 -32.45
CA ALA A 480 -7.89 -17.37 -32.02
C ALA A 480 -7.39 -16.50 -33.18
N GLU A 481 -7.53 -15.19 -33.05
CA GLU A 481 -7.06 -14.23 -34.05
C GLU A 481 -5.54 -14.20 -34.09
N GLY A 482 -4.96 -14.53 -35.24
CA GLY A 482 -3.50 -14.67 -35.42
C GLY A 482 -3.00 -16.08 -35.24
N TYR A 483 -3.88 -17.07 -35.01
CA TYR A 483 -3.52 -18.48 -34.97
C TYR A 483 -3.19 -19.00 -36.37
N THR A 484 -2.09 -19.77 -36.46
CA THR A 484 -1.65 -20.41 -37.70
C THR A 484 -1.48 -21.91 -37.47
N GLU A 485 -2.16 -22.71 -38.27
CA GLU A 485 -2.07 -24.17 -38.22
C GLU A 485 -0.70 -24.66 -38.68
N TYR A 486 -0.35 -25.88 -38.28
CA TYR A 486 0.91 -26.57 -38.67
C TYR A 486 2.18 -25.81 -38.26
N THR A 487 2.14 -25.06 -37.18
CA THR A 487 3.30 -24.33 -36.64
C THR A 487 3.66 -24.83 -35.24
N SER A 488 4.82 -24.43 -34.75
CA SER A 488 5.23 -24.68 -33.36
C SER A 488 4.25 -24.07 -32.34
N MET A 489 3.53 -23.01 -32.71
CA MET A 489 2.44 -22.42 -31.93
C MET A 489 1.29 -23.43 -31.75
N ALA A 490 0.85 -24.08 -32.85
CA ALA A 490 -0.22 -25.08 -32.81
C ALA A 490 0.13 -26.25 -31.88
N GLU A 491 1.37 -26.74 -31.92
CA GLU A 491 1.85 -27.79 -31.00
C GLU A 491 1.81 -27.35 -29.54
N HIS A 492 2.26 -26.11 -29.24
CA HIS A 492 2.25 -25.58 -27.89
C HIS A 492 0.83 -25.39 -27.33
N LEU A 493 -0.09 -24.91 -28.15
CA LEU A 493 -1.48 -24.74 -27.79
C LEU A 493 -2.17 -26.10 -27.58
N ALA A 494 -1.90 -27.11 -28.46
CA ALA A 494 -2.39 -28.45 -28.29
C ALA A 494 -1.93 -29.11 -26.98
N ALA A 495 -0.68 -28.89 -26.58
CA ALA A 495 -0.18 -29.38 -25.29
C ALA A 495 -0.77 -28.60 -24.08
N ALA A 496 -1.03 -27.30 -24.23
CA ALA A 496 -1.50 -26.44 -23.15
C ALA A 496 -2.98 -26.64 -22.82
N ARG A 497 -3.83 -26.93 -23.83
CA ARG A 497 -5.28 -27.09 -23.65
C ARG A 497 -5.68 -28.25 -22.76
N HIS A 498 -4.84 -29.28 -22.63
CA HIS A 498 -5.18 -30.53 -21.93
C HIS A 498 -5.67 -30.32 -20.49
N LEU A 499 -5.08 -29.40 -19.72
CA LEU A 499 -5.57 -29.14 -18.36
C LEU A 499 -6.99 -28.55 -18.36
N LEU A 500 -7.31 -27.72 -19.33
CA LEU A 500 -8.63 -27.12 -19.49
C LEU A 500 -9.66 -28.16 -19.96
N GLU A 501 -9.29 -29.04 -20.86
CA GLU A 501 -10.13 -30.18 -21.31
C GLU A 501 -10.53 -31.08 -20.12
N LEU A 502 -9.55 -31.41 -19.26
CA LEU A 502 -9.82 -32.17 -18.03
C LEU A 502 -10.78 -31.43 -17.09
N ALA A 503 -10.64 -30.11 -16.96
CA ALA A 503 -11.49 -29.31 -16.10
C ALA A 503 -12.91 -29.15 -16.64
N CYS A 504 -13.05 -28.93 -17.94
CA CYS A 504 -14.33 -28.77 -18.63
C CYS A 504 -14.99 -30.12 -18.97
N ARG A 505 -14.24 -31.24 -18.95
CA ARG A 505 -14.67 -32.58 -19.40
C ARG A 505 -15.19 -32.59 -20.84
N ARG A 506 -14.57 -31.77 -21.70
CA ARG A 506 -14.90 -31.61 -23.12
C ARG A 506 -13.62 -31.43 -23.93
N PRO A 507 -13.55 -31.99 -25.15
CA PRO A 507 -12.43 -31.70 -26.06
C PRO A 507 -12.49 -30.22 -26.50
N ILE A 508 -11.31 -29.63 -26.69
CA ILE A 508 -11.16 -28.23 -27.10
C ILE A 508 -10.41 -28.19 -28.44
N PHE A 509 -11.01 -27.54 -29.44
CA PHE A 509 -10.37 -27.23 -30.72
C PHE A 509 -10.00 -25.75 -30.77
N ILE A 510 -8.83 -25.46 -31.32
CA ILE A 510 -8.36 -24.10 -31.53
C ILE A 510 -8.26 -23.89 -33.03
N LEU A 511 -8.95 -22.89 -33.53
CA LEU A 511 -9.11 -22.61 -34.96
C LEU A 511 -8.78 -21.15 -35.27
N PRO A 512 -8.37 -20.83 -36.50
CA PRO A 512 -8.34 -19.44 -36.96
C PRO A 512 -9.77 -18.87 -36.99
N PRO A 513 -9.94 -17.54 -36.94
CA PRO A 513 -11.27 -16.92 -37.09
C PRO A 513 -11.94 -17.35 -38.38
N LYS A 514 -13.26 -17.54 -38.33
CA LYS A 514 -14.05 -17.77 -39.54
C LYS A 514 -13.89 -16.54 -40.46
N VAL A 515 -13.42 -16.75 -41.66
CA VAL A 515 -13.44 -15.72 -42.70
C VAL A 515 -14.91 -15.51 -43.05
N GLU A 516 -15.49 -14.38 -42.65
CA GLU A 516 -16.81 -13.97 -43.17
C GLU A 516 -16.67 -13.91 -44.69
N SER A 517 -17.25 -14.89 -45.38
CA SER A 517 -17.41 -14.82 -46.82
C SER A 517 -18.25 -13.56 -47.11
N GLN A 518 -17.58 -12.48 -47.52
CA GLN A 518 -18.28 -11.35 -48.15
C GLN A 518 -19.08 -11.95 -49.30
N GLY A 519 -20.41 -12.05 -49.09
CA GLY A 519 -21.32 -12.49 -50.11
C GLY A 519 -21.11 -11.60 -51.34
N HIS A 520 -20.57 -12.15 -52.41
CA HIS A 520 -20.70 -11.56 -53.70
C HIS A 520 -22.18 -11.54 -54.03
N ALA A 521 -22.82 -10.38 -53.75
CA ALA A 521 -24.08 -10.06 -54.39
C ALA A 521 -23.77 -9.89 -55.87
N ALA A 522 -24.13 -10.92 -56.66
CA ALA A 522 -24.19 -10.83 -58.13
C ALA A 522 -25.42 -10.06 -58.57
#